data_e3ec446860355b1a67912c766d7326b2
#
_entry.id   e3ec446860355b1a67912c766d7326b2
#
_cell.length_a   1.000
_cell.length_b   1.000
_cell.length_c   1.000
_cell.angle_alpha   90.00
_cell.angle_beta   90.00
_cell.angle_gamma   90.00
#
_symmetry.space_group_name_H-M   'P 1'
#
loop_
_entity.id
_entity.type
_entity.pdbx_description
1 polymer ?
#
loop_
_entity_poly.entity_id
_entity_poly.type
_entity_poly.pdbx_seq_one_letter_code
_entity_poly.pdbx_strand_id
1 'polypeptide(L)'
;MKKSTMAIPIFLLFILSGFMIIQACGQSETKEDETLVWTTGEDNDTSQNNNSEEGDGQSSEEQAEEGNDSQESGSFVLPNIDLRNWKVTLPVGNNGKPIEVEPPEILDYATNETLLPFMYNDSIDGSLVFYTYPGVTTPNSSRSRTELREQMVPGSNSTNWTFAQGGTMKGEMSMEEISKDGDGKYHRTIIMQIHGRLTNEQRDLIGEDDNNAPPVLKIYWQNGIIRVKSKVLKDESTSGTALLYTDAWTDDDGFNFSEEVGFNRFSLEVKASEGRMEVILNKSESIVFSGLSMDKWSVFENYFKAGNYLQTTDEGAFAKVKIYELEVNH
;
A
#
# COMPACT_ATOMS: atom_id res chain seq x y z
N MET A 1 -46.96 49.70 -21.51
CA MET A 1 -46.66 50.39 -22.79
C MET A 1 -45.31 49.86 -23.28
N LYS A 2 -45.28 49.40 -24.54
CA LYS A 2 -44.18 48.93 -25.39
C LYS A 2 -43.27 47.81 -24.83
N LYS A 3 -43.61 46.58 -25.24
CA LYS A 3 -42.76 45.42 -25.35
C LYS A 3 -41.73 45.62 -26.49
N SER A 4 -40.46 45.34 -26.22
CA SER A 4 -39.45 45.22 -27.28
C SER A 4 -38.94 43.79 -27.32
N THR A 5 -39.23 43.09 -28.36
CA THR A 5 -38.78 41.73 -28.71
C THR A 5 -37.48 41.87 -29.46
N MET A 6 -36.41 41.23 -29.01
CA MET A 6 -35.15 41.19 -29.70
C MET A 6 -34.87 39.72 -30.12
N ALA A 7 -34.83 39.50 -31.43
CA ALA A 7 -34.56 38.20 -32.04
C ALA A 7 -33.04 37.99 -32.15
N ILE A 8 -32.60 36.78 -31.88
CA ILE A 8 -31.21 36.31 -32.06
C ILE A 8 -31.17 35.43 -33.29
N PRO A 9 -30.25 35.66 -34.26
CA PRO A 9 -30.13 34.80 -35.43
C PRO A 9 -29.30 33.53 -35.10
N ILE A 10 -29.81 32.40 -35.58
CA ILE A 10 -29.19 31.11 -35.59
C ILE A 10 -28.14 31.07 -36.72
N PHE A 11 -26.87 30.87 -36.40
CA PHE A 11 -25.82 30.56 -37.39
C PHE A 11 -25.62 29.03 -37.43
N LEU A 12 -25.99 28.46 -38.56
CA LEU A 12 -25.76 27.05 -38.90
C LEU A 12 -24.38 26.94 -39.54
N LEU A 13 -23.45 26.26 -38.91
CA LEU A 13 -22.14 25.97 -39.49
C LEU A 13 -22.06 24.48 -39.84
N PHE A 14 -22.08 24.19 -41.14
CA PHE A 14 -21.77 22.85 -41.68
C PHE A 14 -20.24 22.68 -41.72
N ILE A 15 -19.75 21.63 -41.08
CA ILE A 15 -18.37 21.15 -41.26
C ILE A 15 -18.43 19.75 -41.90
N LEU A 16 -17.91 19.65 -43.11
CA LEU A 16 -17.69 18.42 -43.87
C LEU A 16 -16.63 17.55 -43.17
N SER A 17 -17.00 16.30 -42.92
CA SER A 17 -16.08 15.24 -42.49
C SER A 17 -15.36 14.65 -43.71
N GLY A 18 -14.04 14.78 -43.74
CA GLY A 18 -13.17 14.06 -44.68
C GLY A 18 -12.72 12.72 -44.06
N PHE A 19 -13.18 11.62 -44.61
CA PHE A 19 -12.68 10.28 -44.32
C PHE A 19 -11.33 10.10 -45.06
N MET A 20 -10.28 9.80 -44.32
CA MET A 20 -9.01 9.34 -44.86
C MET A 20 -8.79 7.88 -44.38
N ILE A 21 -8.98 6.96 -45.34
CA ILE A 21 -8.66 5.54 -45.14
C ILE A 21 -7.17 5.39 -45.47
N ILE A 22 -6.38 4.99 -44.49
CA ILE A 22 -5.02 4.50 -44.72
C ILE A 22 -5.03 2.98 -44.53
N GLN A 23 -4.85 2.29 -45.66
CA GLN A 23 -4.66 0.87 -45.77
C GLN A 23 -3.16 0.59 -45.67
N ALA A 24 -2.69 -0.02 -44.58
CA ALA A 24 -1.33 -0.54 -44.48
C ALA A 24 -1.38 -2.05 -44.56
N CYS A 25 -0.77 -2.56 -45.59
CA CYS A 25 -0.57 -3.98 -45.89
C CYS A 25 0.53 -4.55 -45.01
N GLY A 26 0.27 -5.74 -44.44
CA GLY A 26 1.18 -6.43 -43.54
C GLY A 26 2.30 -7.16 -44.25
N GLN A 27 3.31 -7.49 -43.52
CA GLN A 27 4.15 -8.67 -43.76
C GLN A 27 4.47 -9.33 -42.43
N SER A 28 4.12 -10.61 -42.35
CA SER A 28 4.49 -11.52 -41.31
C SER A 28 5.93 -11.96 -41.51
N GLU A 29 6.79 -11.80 -40.55
CA GLU A 29 8.03 -12.58 -40.44
C GLU A 29 7.98 -13.43 -39.18
N THR A 30 7.93 -14.75 -39.43
CA THR A 30 8.21 -15.80 -38.47
C THR A 30 9.67 -15.78 -38.11
N LYS A 31 10.00 -15.74 -36.82
CA LYS A 31 11.31 -16.12 -36.30
C LYS A 31 11.18 -17.26 -35.30
N GLU A 32 12.02 -18.22 -35.57
CA GLU A 32 12.12 -19.53 -34.99
C GLU A 32 12.55 -19.53 -33.52
N ASP A 33 12.02 -20.54 -32.88
CA ASP A 33 12.25 -21.10 -31.58
C ASP A 33 13.73 -21.42 -31.34
N GLU A 34 14.40 -20.83 -30.38
CA GLU A 34 15.66 -21.31 -29.83
C GLU A 34 15.46 -21.78 -28.38
N THR A 35 15.31 -23.10 -28.28
CA THR A 35 15.30 -23.85 -27.04
C THR A 35 16.71 -23.86 -26.42
N LEU A 36 16.90 -23.16 -25.33
CA LEU A 36 18.11 -23.28 -24.51
C LEU A 36 17.95 -24.45 -23.54
N VAL A 37 18.65 -25.53 -23.87
CA VAL A 37 18.83 -26.74 -23.06
C VAL A 37 19.91 -26.49 -22.01
N TRP A 38 19.53 -26.56 -20.73
CA TRP A 38 20.50 -26.63 -19.63
C TRP A 38 20.88 -28.09 -19.37
N THR A 39 22.10 -28.44 -19.64
CA THR A 39 22.70 -29.72 -19.28
C THR A 39 23.25 -29.66 -17.86
N THR A 40 22.73 -30.53 -17.02
CA THR A 40 23.29 -30.91 -15.72
C THR A 40 24.59 -31.70 -15.96
N GLY A 41 25.67 -31.26 -15.32
CA GLY A 41 26.90 -32.05 -15.21
C GLY A 41 27.03 -32.55 -13.77
N GLU A 42 26.76 -33.83 -13.59
CA GLU A 42 27.27 -34.65 -12.47
C GLU A 42 28.65 -35.12 -12.83
N ASP A 43 29.47 -35.26 -11.84
CA ASP A 43 30.25 -36.41 -11.48
C ASP A 43 31.62 -36.13 -10.90
N ASN A 44 31.74 -36.70 -9.69
CA ASN A 44 32.75 -37.69 -9.21
C ASN A 44 34.16 -37.18 -8.85
N ASP A 45 34.41 -37.27 -7.58
CA ASP A 45 34.82 -38.39 -6.71
C ASP A 45 36.35 -38.67 -6.75
N THR A 46 36.81 -39.07 -5.60
CA THR A 46 38.01 -39.83 -5.19
C THR A 46 39.20 -39.06 -4.60
N SER A 47 39.23 -39.10 -3.24
CA SER A 47 40.09 -40.02 -2.43
C SER A 47 41.56 -39.72 -2.21
N GLN A 48 41.87 -39.87 -0.94
CA GLN A 48 43.06 -40.43 -0.27
C GLN A 48 44.20 -39.48 0.11
N ASN A 49 44.32 -39.23 1.42
CA ASN A 49 45.05 -40.02 2.45
C ASN A 49 46.60 -39.89 2.38
N ASN A 50 47.19 -39.37 3.42
CA ASN A 50 48.25 -39.94 4.28
C ASN A 50 49.05 -38.82 4.97
N ASN A 51 49.01 -38.77 6.26
CA ASN A 51 49.87 -39.34 7.29
C ASN A 51 51.24 -38.68 7.55
N SER A 52 51.44 -38.37 8.86
CA SER A 52 52.67 -38.39 9.70
C SER A 52 53.68 -37.25 9.47
N GLU A 53 54.32 -36.64 10.41
CA GLU A 53 54.87 -37.04 11.72
C GLU A 53 55.35 -35.80 12.49
N GLU A 54 55.33 -35.92 13.77
CA GLU A 54 55.99 -35.29 14.90
C GLU A 54 57.10 -34.25 14.68
N GLY A 55 57.06 -33.19 15.53
CA GLY A 55 58.17 -32.29 15.75
C GLY A 55 57.91 -31.39 16.96
N ASP A 56 58.43 -31.81 18.08
CA ASP A 56 58.52 -31.21 19.40
C ASP A 56 59.22 -29.83 19.37
N GLY A 57 58.69 -28.81 20.12
CA GLY A 57 59.35 -27.53 20.26
C GLY A 57 58.62 -26.59 21.19
N GLN A 58 58.82 -26.74 22.50
CA GLN A 58 58.44 -25.79 23.54
C GLN A 58 59.11 -24.43 23.33
N SER A 59 58.31 -23.33 23.35
CA SER A 59 58.71 -22.08 23.97
C SER A 59 57.45 -21.28 24.38
N SER A 60 57.43 -20.98 25.64
CA SER A 60 56.52 -20.08 26.35
C SER A 60 56.69 -18.65 25.89
N GLU A 61 55.58 -17.97 25.52
CA GLU A 61 55.47 -16.50 25.63
C GLU A 61 54.01 -16.08 25.72
N GLU A 62 53.72 -15.33 26.72
CA GLU A 62 52.65 -14.43 27.09
C GLU A 62 51.38 -14.37 26.23
N GLN A 63 50.27 -14.74 26.87
CA GLN A 63 48.90 -14.47 26.44
C GLN A 63 48.56 -12.99 26.59
N ALA A 64 48.42 -12.27 25.48
CA ALA A 64 47.56 -11.11 25.40
C ALA A 64 46.14 -11.63 25.05
N GLU A 65 45.25 -11.54 26.00
CA GLU A 65 43.80 -11.75 25.76
C GLU A 65 43.29 -10.59 24.86
N GLU A 66 43.30 -10.78 23.54
CA GLU A 66 42.44 -10.05 22.66
C GLU A 66 41.02 -10.59 22.83
N GLY A 67 40.20 -9.81 23.53
CA GLY A 67 38.76 -10.05 23.60
C GLY A 67 38.18 -10.07 22.20
N ASN A 68 37.95 -11.27 21.70
CA ASN A 68 37.17 -11.48 20.47
C ASN A 68 35.70 -11.19 20.79
N ASP A 69 35.32 -9.92 20.70
CA ASP A 69 33.92 -9.49 20.68
C ASP A 69 33.33 -9.92 19.32
N SER A 70 33.14 -11.23 19.17
CA SER A 70 32.29 -11.75 18.12
C SER A 70 30.86 -11.36 18.45
N GLN A 71 30.43 -10.18 18.02
CA GLN A 71 29.02 -9.89 17.84
C GLN A 71 28.46 -11.02 16.97
N GLU A 72 27.75 -11.95 17.62
CA GLU A 72 26.80 -12.82 16.92
C GLU A 72 25.84 -11.87 16.20
N SER A 73 26.03 -11.67 14.90
CA SER A 73 25.03 -11.08 14.03
C SER A 73 23.83 -12.04 14.08
N GLY A 74 22.89 -11.75 14.97
CA GLY A 74 21.67 -12.51 15.11
C GLY A 74 21.00 -12.57 13.73
N SER A 75 20.88 -13.79 13.20
CA SER A 75 20.17 -14.04 11.95
C SER A 75 18.69 -13.71 12.20
N PHE A 76 18.22 -12.53 11.78
CA PHE A 76 16.80 -12.23 11.78
C PHE A 76 16.11 -12.80 10.53
N VAL A 77 14.84 -13.10 10.64
CA VAL A 77 14.00 -13.55 9.52
C VAL A 77 13.40 -12.33 8.83
N LEU A 78 13.60 -12.21 7.52
CA LEU A 78 12.96 -11.17 6.72
C LEU A 78 11.43 -11.34 6.73
N PRO A 79 10.66 -10.24 6.60
CA PRO A 79 9.22 -10.30 6.61
C PRO A 79 8.67 -11.05 5.39
N ASN A 80 7.57 -11.75 5.57
CA ASN A 80 6.83 -12.38 4.48
C ASN A 80 5.95 -11.33 3.78
N ILE A 81 6.54 -10.56 2.89
CA ILE A 81 5.86 -9.50 2.13
C ILE A 81 6.26 -9.60 0.66
N ASP A 82 5.28 -9.90 -0.18
CA ASP A 82 5.47 -9.89 -1.63
C ASP A 82 5.09 -8.52 -2.19
N LEU A 83 6.09 -7.74 -2.58
CA LEU A 83 5.91 -6.39 -3.09
C LEU A 83 5.57 -6.31 -4.59
N ARG A 84 5.51 -7.43 -5.32
CA ARG A 84 5.27 -7.44 -6.78
C ARG A 84 3.95 -6.78 -7.19
N ASN A 85 2.97 -6.78 -6.30
CA ASN A 85 1.66 -6.19 -6.52
C ASN A 85 1.42 -4.92 -5.69
N TRP A 86 2.49 -4.19 -5.34
CA TRP A 86 2.41 -2.97 -4.55
C TRP A 86 3.22 -1.84 -5.14
N LYS A 87 2.72 -0.63 -5.02
CA LYS A 87 3.53 0.58 -5.11
C LYS A 87 3.56 1.28 -3.76
N VAL A 88 4.58 2.07 -3.48
CA VAL A 88 4.68 2.89 -2.28
C VAL A 88 4.63 4.37 -2.63
N THR A 89 3.89 5.15 -1.83
CA THR A 89 3.89 6.62 -1.86
C THR A 89 4.73 7.14 -0.71
N LEU A 90 5.67 8.06 -0.98
CA LEU A 90 6.61 8.60 -0.01
C LEU A 90 6.23 10.01 0.47
N PRO A 91 6.69 10.47 1.67
CA PRO A 91 6.43 11.80 2.20
C PRO A 91 7.27 12.89 1.54
N VAL A 92 8.09 12.55 0.58
CA VAL A 92 8.94 13.44 -0.23
C VAL A 92 8.50 13.45 -1.67
N GLY A 93 8.89 14.49 -2.40
CA GLY A 93 8.50 14.57 -3.81
C GLY A 93 9.02 15.83 -4.51
N ASN A 94 8.57 16.00 -5.75
CA ASN A 94 8.93 17.12 -6.61
C ASN A 94 7.69 17.90 -7.04
N ASN A 95 7.78 19.23 -7.05
CA ASN A 95 6.70 20.12 -7.53
C ASN A 95 5.34 19.87 -6.84
N GLY A 96 5.36 19.58 -5.53
CA GLY A 96 4.14 19.32 -4.74
C GLY A 96 3.48 17.96 -5.01
N LYS A 97 4.13 17.05 -5.73
CA LYS A 97 3.67 15.68 -5.95
C LYS A 97 4.59 14.71 -5.21
N PRO A 98 4.06 13.75 -4.45
CA PRO A 98 4.86 12.75 -3.77
C PRO A 98 5.55 11.83 -4.79
N ILE A 99 6.70 11.30 -4.41
CA ILE A 99 7.34 10.21 -5.14
C ILE A 99 6.50 8.95 -4.91
N GLU A 100 6.22 8.24 -5.99
CA GLU A 100 5.67 6.90 -5.98
C GLU A 100 6.69 5.97 -6.61
N VAL A 101 6.93 4.83 -5.96
CA VAL A 101 7.83 3.78 -6.47
C VAL A 101 7.01 2.51 -6.62
N GLU A 102 7.03 1.95 -7.83
CA GLU A 102 6.24 0.77 -8.21
C GLU A 102 7.14 -0.33 -8.78
N PRO A 103 6.63 -1.54 -9.04
CA PRO A 103 7.42 -2.59 -9.67
C PRO A 103 7.93 -2.19 -11.07
N PRO A 104 9.19 -2.55 -11.42
CA PRO A 104 10.07 -3.42 -10.63
C PRO A 104 10.88 -2.72 -9.53
N GLU A 105 10.98 -1.40 -9.51
CA GLU A 105 11.91 -0.62 -8.67
C GLU A 105 11.66 -0.82 -7.16
N ILE A 106 10.41 -1.04 -6.74
CA ILE A 106 10.08 -1.29 -5.33
C ILE A 106 10.66 -2.63 -4.82
N LEU A 107 10.93 -3.58 -5.72
CA LEU A 107 11.46 -4.89 -5.34
C LEU A 107 12.90 -4.81 -4.83
N ASP A 108 13.62 -3.77 -5.26
CA ASP A 108 15.00 -3.50 -4.84
C ASP A 108 15.07 -2.54 -3.63
N TYR A 109 13.99 -2.46 -2.82
CA TYR A 109 13.87 -1.50 -1.73
C TYR A 109 15.07 -1.49 -0.77
N ALA A 110 15.70 -2.64 -0.53
CA ALA A 110 16.83 -2.78 0.39
C ALA A 110 18.11 -2.07 -0.09
N THR A 111 18.19 -1.70 -1.37
CA THR A 111 19.31 -1.00 -1.99
C THR A 111 18.91 0.29 -2.70
N ASN A 112 17.62 0.55 -2.82
CA ASN A 112 17.09 1.73 -3.51
C ASN A 112 17.24 2.98 -2.63
N GLU A 113 18.15 3.89 -3.00
CA GLU A 113 18.47 5.12 -2.24
C GLU A 113 17.25 6.02 -2.02
N THR A 114 16.24 5.98 -2.89
CA THR A 114 14.99 6.74 -2.72
C THR A 114 14.11 6.14 -1.62
N LEU A 115 14.12 4.82 -1.47
CA LEU A 115 13.28 4.09 -0.51
C LEU A 115 13.92 3.97 0.88
N LEU A 116 15.24 3.74 0.96
CA LEU A 116 15.96 3.49 2.21
C LEU A 116 15.69 4.47 3.35
N PRO A 117 15.48 5.78 3.12
CA PRO A 117 15.15 6.71 4.21
C PRO A 117 13.75 6.49 4.80
N PHE A 118 12.86 5.77 4.10
CA PHE A 118 11.43 5.67 4.43
C PHE A 118 10.90 4.24 4.54
N MET A 119 11.53 3.30 3.82
CA MET A 119 11.13 1.88 3.77
C MET A 119 12.38 1.01 3.80
N TYR A 120 12.64 0.35 4.92
CA TYR A 120 13.86 -0.42 5.16
C TYR A 120 13.62 -1.56 6.17
N ASN A 121 14.51 -2.56 6.17
CA ASN A 121 14.45 -3.61 7.19
C ASN A 121 15.08 -3.13 8.50
N ASP A 122 14.39 -3.39 9.61
CA ASP A 122 14.96 -3.22 10.95
C ASP A 122 16.11 -4.20 11.15
N SER A 123 17.24 -3.68 11.67
CA SER A 123 18.46 -4.50 11.89
C SER A 123 18.34 -5.47 13.06
N ILE A 124 17.30 -5.34 13.91
CA ILE A 124 17.12 -6.16 15.11
C ILE A 124 16.24 -7.37 14.79
N ASP A 125 15.10 -7.16 14.12
CA ASP A 125 14.07 -8.19 13.90
C ASP A 125 13.75 -8.45 12.43
N GLY A 126 14.35 -7.69 11.52
CA GLY A 126 14.18 -7.84 10.06
C GLY A 126 12.86 -7.34 9.51
N SER A 127 11.95 -6.84 10.35
CA SER A 127 10.67 -6.29 9.91
C SER A 127 10.85 -5.16 8.89
N LEU A 128 9.87 -4.96 8.02
CA LEU A 128 9.85 -3.84 7.09
C LEU A 128 9.27 -2.60 7.79
N VAL A 129 10.11 -1.58 7.97
CA VAL A 129 9.75 -0.31 8.62
C VAL A 129 9.23 0.67 7.58
N PHE A 130 8.12 1.34 7.91
CA PHE A 130 7.55 2.46 7.16
C PHE A 130 7.66 3.73 8.00
N TYR A 131 8.63 4.59 7.67
CA TYR A 131 8.88 5.85 8.34
C TYR A 131 8.20 7.00 7.61
N THR A 132 7.48 7.84 8.35
CA THR A 132 6.78 9.02 7.79
C THR A 132 6.89 10.22 8.71
N TYR A 133 6.97 11.41 8.10
CA TYR A 133 6.87 12.71 8.75
C TYR A 133 6.01 13.66 7.89
N PRO A 134 5.51 14.80 8.41
CA PRO A 134 4.80 15.80 7.62
C PRO A 134 5.67 16.35 6.48
N GLY A 135 5.31 16.05 5.25
CA GLY A 135 6.04 16.41 4.04
C GLY A 135 5.07 16.58 2.86
N VAL A 136 5.45 16.09 1.67
CA VAL A 136 4.62 16.20 0.47
C VAL A 136 3.39 15.29 0.57
N THR A 137 2.27 15.75 0.03
CA THR A 137 0.97 15.07 0.09
C THR A 137 0.41 14.79 -1.29
N THR A 138 -0.46 13.78 -1.42
CA THR A 138 -1.23 13.56 -2.64
C THR A 138 -2.29 14.65 -2.82
N PRO A 139 -2.79 14.92 -4.06
CA PRO A 139 -3.74 16.01 -4.33
C PRO A 139 -4.99 16.02 -3.42
N ASN A 140 -5.52 14.82 -3.11
CA ASN A 140 -6.74 14.67 -2.31
C ASN A 140 -6.44 14.44 -0.81
N SER A 141 -5.28 14.89 -0.32
CA SER A 141 -4.85 14.70 1.07
C SER A 141 -4.09 15.91 1.59
N SER A 142 -4.29 16.21 2.88
CA SER A 142 -3.51 17.20 3.63
C SER A 142 -2.44 16.55 4.54
N ARG A 143 -2.21 15.25 4.42
CA ARG A 143 -1.31 14.47 5.29
C ARG A 143 -0.35 13.65 4.46
N SER A 144 0.84 13.41 5.01
CA SER A 144 1.92 12.67 4.35
C SER A 144 1.92 11.20 4.73
N ARG A 145 2.55 10.38 3.89
CA ARG A 145 2.55 8.93 4.06
C ARG A 145 3.82 8.28 3.53
N THR A 146 4.15 7.15 4.12
CA THR A 146 4.91 6.06 3.49
C THR A 146 3.98 4.86 3.50
N GLU A 147 3.26 4.65 2.41
CA GLU A 147 2.13 3.75 2.39
C GLU A 147 2.06 2.99 1.06
N LEU A 148 1.95 1.68 1.18
CA LEU A 148 1.70 0.77 0.07
C LEU A 148 0.29 0.97 -0.49
N ARG A 149 0.17 0.87 -1.81
CA ARG A 149 -1.08 0.78 -2.56
C ARG A 149 -1.02 -0.46 -3.43
N GLU A 150 -1.99 -1.31 -3.26
CA GLU A 150 -2.14 -2.52 -4.05
C GLU A 150 -2.29 -2.22 -5.54
N GLN A 151 -1.64 -3.03 -6.37
CA GLN A 151 -1.78 -3.08 -7.82
C GLN A 151 -2.09 -4.50 -8.23
N MET A 152 -3.36 -4.83 -8.56
CA MET A 152 -3.74 -6.18 -9.03
C MET A 152 -2.95 -6.59 -10.28
N VAL A 153 -2.56 -5.62 -11.09
CA VAL A 153 -1.59 -5.76 -12.18
C VAL A 153 -0.41 -4.85 -11.86
N PRO A 154 0.81 -5.39 -11.70
CA PRO A 154 2.00 -4.61 -11.42
C PRO A 154 2.18 -3.40 -12.35
N GLY A 155 2.45 -2.22 -11.79
CA GLY A 155 2.59 -0.97 -12.53
C GLY A 155 1.27 -0.36 -13.01
N SER A 156 0.10 -0.95 -12.69
CA SER A 156 -1.21 -0.45 -13.10
C SER A 156 -2.08 0.00 -11.92
N ASN A 157 -2.60 1.21 -12.01
CA ASN A 157 -3.59 1.73 -11.07
C ASN A 157 -5.04 1.57 -11.56
N SER A 158 -5.24 1.05 -12.78
CA SER A 158 -6.54 0.97 -13.42
C SER A 158 -7.27 -0.37 -13.24
N THR A 159 -6.57 -1.42 -12.79
CA THR A 159 -7.17 -2.70 -12.48
C THR A 159 -7.33 -2.81 -10.98
N ASN A 160 -8.58 -2.94 -10.51
CA ASN A 160 -8.92 -2.98 -9.10
C ASN A 160 -10.06 -3.99 -8.90
N TRP A 161 -10.28 -4.43 -7.67
CA TRP A 161 -11.32 -5.40 -7.35
C TRP A 161 -12.63 -4.73 -6.92
N THR A 162 -13.72 -5.45 -6.98
CA THR A 162 -15.05 -5.04 -6.50
C THR A 162 -15.44 -5.83 -5.26
N PHE A 163 -16.39 -5.33 -4.47
CA PHE A 163 -16.91 -6.09 -3.33
C PHE A 163 -17.57 -7.41 -3.74
N ALA A 164 -18.09 -7.51 -4.96
CA ALA A 164 -18.61 -8.76 -5.50
C ALA A 164 -17.51 -9.81 -5.74
N GLN A 165 -16.30 -9.39 -6.12
CA GLN A 165 -15.14 -10.29 -6.20
C GLN A 165 -14.63 -10.65 -4.81
N GLY A 166 -14.74 -9.70 -3.89
CA GLY A 166 -14.20 -9.83 -2.55
C GLY A 166 -12.70 -9.61 -2.47
N GLY A 167 -12.20 -9.56 -1.24
CA GLY A 167 -10.78 -9.46 -0.97
C GLY A 167 -10.48 -9.63 0.51
N THR A 168 -9.30 -10.16 0.80
CA THR A 168 -8.79 -10.33 2.16
C THR A 168 -7.38 -9.75 2.23
N MET A 169 -7.13 -8.90 3.23
CA MET A 169 -5.78 -8.42 3.56
C MET A 169 -5.45 -8.83 4.99
N LYS A 170 -4.31 -9.48 5.20
CA LYS A 170 -3.77 -9.85 6.50
C LYS A 170 -2.45 -9.17 6.70
N GLY A 171 -2.20 -8.71 7.93
CA GLY A 171 -0.91 -8.16 8.31
C GLY A 171 -0.58 -8.46 9.75
N GLU A 172 0.71 -8.65 10.02
CA GLU A 172 1.27 -8.66 11.36
C GLU A 172 2.15 -7.43 11.51
N MET A 173 1.87 -6.59 12.49
CA MET A 173 2.37 -5.22 12.58
C MET A 173 2.71 -4.82 14.01
N SER A 174 3.51 -3.76 14.18
CA SER A 174 3.63 -3.03 15.44
C SER A 174 3.85 -1.54 15.17
N MET A 175 3.52 -0.71 16.16
CA MET A 175 4.01 0.65 16.23
C MET A 175 5.41 0.62 16.85
N GLU A 176 6.44 1.01 16.12
CA GLU A 176 7.79 1.09 16.67
C GLU A 176 7.96 2.37 17.48
N GLU A 177 7.62 3.48 16.84
CA GLU A 177 7.78 4.81 17.42
C GLU A 177 6.79 5.79 16.82
N ILE A 178 6.27 6.70 17.62
CA ILE A 178 5.41 7.78 17.16
C ILE A 178 5.57 8.99 18.08
N SER A 179 5.66 10.18 17.48
CA SER A 179 5.77 11.45 18.20
C SER A 179 4.47 11.79 18.94
N LYS A 180 4.59 12.71 19.89
CA LYS A 180 3.46 13.24 20.66
C LYS A 180 3.17 14.68 20.25
N ASP A 181 1.90 15.07 20.44
CA ASP A 181 1.46 16.45 20.31
C ASP A 181 1.90 17.32 21.52
N GLY A 182 1.53 18.60 21.49
CA GLY A 182 1.82 19.55 22.55
C GLY A 182 1.18 19.22 23.90
N ASP A 183 0.14 18.38 23.94
CA ASP A 183 -0.53 17.90 25.13
C ASP A 183 0.05 16.58 25.67
N GLY A 184 1.09 16.05 25.01
CA GLY A 184 1.76 14.81 25.38
C GLY A 184 1.03 13.55 24.95
N LYS A 185 0.01 13.65 24.10
CA LYS A 185 -0.70 12.52 23.49
C LYS A 185 0.02 12.07 22.23
N TYR A 186 0.07 10.77 22.00
CA TYR A 186 0.60 10.26 20.76
C TYR A 186 -0.24 10.74 19.57
N HIS A 187 0.44 11.15 18.49
CA HIS A 187 -0.23 11.31 17.21
C HIS A 187 -0.86 9.99 16.80
N ARG A 188 -1.69 10.01 15.79
CA ARG A 188 -2.30 8.80 15.23
C ARG A 188 -1.84 8.60 13.80
N THR A 189 -1.82 7.36 13.36
CA THR A 189 -1.57 7.01 11.96
C THR A 189 -2.59 6.00 11.46
N ILE A 190 -2.92 6.05 10.17
CA ILE A 190 -3.67 4.99 9.50
C ILE A 190 -2.65 3.95 9.06
N ILE A 191 -2.91 2.69 9.41
CA ILE A 191 -2.01 1.56 9.15
C ILE A 191 -2.51 0.61 8.06
N MET A 192 -3.84 0.53 7.86
CA MET A 192 -4.48 -0.22 6.78
C MET A 192 -5.72 0.52 6.28
N GLN A 193 -6.05 0.35 4.99
CA GLN A 193 -7.24 0.92 4.36
C GLN A 193 -7.79 0.00 3.27
N ILE A 194 -9.08 0.13 2.99
CA ILE A 194 -9.69 -0.14 1.69
C ILE A 194 -10.08 1.20 1.09
N HIS A 195 -9.55 1.53 -0.08
CA HIS A 195 -9.82 2.79 -0.75
C HIS A 195 -10.68 2.55 -1.98
N GLY A 196 -11.73 3.34 -2.15
CA GLY A 196 -12.57 3.31 -3.34
C GLY A 196 -11.89 3.94 -4.57
N ARG A 197 -12.37 3.57 -5.73
CA ARG A 197 -11.96 4.14 -7.01
C ARG A 197 -13.16 4.21 -7.96
N LEU A 198 -13.29 5.31 -8.68
CA LEU A 198 -14.18 5.43 -9.84
C LEU A 198 -13.58 4.71 -11.04
N THR A 199 -14.37 3.98 -11.82
CA THR A 199 -13.94 3.57 -13.15
C THR A 199 -13.75 4.82 -14.04
N ASN A 200 -13.11 4.67 -15.19
CA ASN A 200 -12.97 5.79 -16.13
C ASN A 200 -14.34 6.28 -16.63
N GLU A 201 -15.26 5.35 -16.89
CA GLU A 201 -16.61 5.64 -17.31
C GLU A 201 -17.41 6.38 -16.24
N GLN A 202 -17.26 6.00 -14.97
CA GLN A 202 -17.92 6.68 -13.84
C GLN A 202 -17.37 8.09 -13.65
N ARG A 203 -16.04 8.26 -13.66
CA ARG A 203 -15.38 9.57 -13.60
C ARG A 203 -15.89 10.49 -14.70
N ASP A 204 -15.89 10.01 -15.95
CA ASP A 204 -16.34 10.79 -17.11
C ASP A 204 -17.84 11.12 -17.04
N LEU A 205 -18.65 10.17 -16.50
CA LEU A 205 -20.09 10.35 -16.34
C LEU A 205 -20.44 11.50 -15.36
N ILE A 206 -19.66 11.62 -14.27
CA ILE A 206 -19.91 12.66 -13.25
C ILE A 206 -19.03 13.91 -13.42
N GLY A 207 -18.11 13.90 -14.41
CA GLY A 207 -17.27 15.04 -14.76
C GLY A 207 -16.16 15.36 -13.77
N GLU A 208 -15.64 14.33 -13.06
CA GLU A 208 -14.51 14.48 -12.17
C GLU A 208 -13.18 14.43 -12.94
N ASP A 209 -12.16 15.12 -12.41
CA ASP A 209 -10.84 15.21 -13.03
C ASP A 209 -9.99 13.95 -12.81
N ASP A 210 -10.27 13.20 -11.75
CA ASP A 210 -9.54 11.98 -11.39
C ASP A 210 -10.49 10.84 -10.97
N ASN A 211 -9.92 9.65 -10.80
CA ASN A 211 -10.67 8.45 -10.41
C ASN A 211 -10.80 8.30 -8.88
N ASN A 212 -10.60 9.36 -8.11
CA ASN A 212 -10.65 9.29 -6.66
C ASN A 212 -12.09 9.01 -6.17
N ALA A 213 -12.21 8.03 -5.28
CA ALA A 213 -13.39 7.82 -4.44
C ALA A 213 -12.93 7.73 -2.98
N PRO A 214 -13.80 7.92 -1.99
CA PRO A 214 -13.34 7.94 -0.60
C PRO A 214 -12.84 6.56 -0.13
N PRO A 215 -11.99 6.49 0.92
CA PRO A 215 -11.66 5.22 1.56
C PRO A 215 -12.86 4.68 2.31
N VAL A 216 -13.34 3.47 1.98
CA VAL A 216 -14.45 2.82 2.70
C VAL A 216 -14.04 2.37 4.10
N LEU A 217 -12.79 1.98 4.27
CA LEU A 217 -12.24 1.51 5.54
C LEU A 217 -10.96 2.26 5.88
N LYS A 218 -10.84 2.71 7.12
CA LYS A 218 -9.62 3.25 7.70
C LYS A 218 -9.37 2.60 9.06
N ILE A 219 -8.20 2.02 9.24
CA ILE A 219 -7.74 1.41 10.49
C ILE A 219 -6.59 2.24 11.03
N TYR A 220 -6.79 2.76 12.23
CA TYR A 220 -5.85 3.63 12.92
C TYR A 220 -5.18 2.89 14.07
N TRP A 221 -3.90 3.16 14.26
CA TRP A 221 -3.28 3.08 15.57
C TRP A 221 -3.44 4.45 16.25
N GLN A 222 -4.05 4.47 17.42
CA GLN A 222 -4.33 5.70 18.17
C GLN A 222 -4.16 5.47 19.68
N ASN A 223 -3.10 6.03 20.27
CA ASN A 223 -2.79 5.87 21.70
C ASN A 223 -2.75 4.40 22.20
N GLY A 224 -2.16 3.51 21.40
CA GLY A 224 -2.07 2.08 21.76
C GLY A 224 -3.31 1.26 21.44
N ILE A 225 -4.37 1.85 20.91
CA ILE A 225 -5.63 1.18 20.57
C ILE A 225 -5.82 1.16 19.06
N ILE A 226 -6.33 0.06 18.54
CA ILE A 226 -6.77 -0.02 17.15
C ILE A 226 -8.18 0.52 17.03
N ARG A 227 -8.34 1.54 16.20
CA ARG A 227 -9.60 2.19 15.90
C ARG A 227 -9.97 2.01 14.44
N VAL A 228 -11.21 1.66 14.17
CA VAL A 228 -11.73 1.43 12.83
C VAL A 228 -12.82 2.43 12.50
N LYS A 229 -12.78 2.98 11.28
CA LYS A 229 -13.84 3.81 10.71
C LYS A 229 -14.26 3.28 9.35
N SER A 230 -15.55 3.30 9.09
CA SER A 230 -16.13 2.98 7.79
C SER A 230 -16.85 4.18 7.19
N LYS A 231 -17.10 4.14 5.88
CA LYS A 231 -17.97 5.08 5.20
C LYS A 231 -19.43 4.65 5.33
N VAL A 232 -20.28 5.64 5.62
CA VAL A 232 -21.72 5.51 5.59
C VAL A 232 -22.31 6.61 4.71
N LEU A 233 -23.48 6.36 4.15
CA LEU A 233 -24.21 7.39 3.39
C LEU A 233 -24.70 8.50 4.34
N LYS A 234 -24.58 9.76 3.91
CA LYS A 234 -25.18 10.90 4.62
C LYS A 234 -26.70 10.88 4.55
N ASP A 235 -27.24 10.36 3.43
CA ASP A 235 -28.65 10.17 3.18
C ASP A 235 -28.85 8.76 2.58
N GLU A 236 -29.54 7.90 3.31
CA GLU A 236 -29.82 6.53 2.90
C GLU A 236 -30.67 6.43 1.62
N SER A 237 -31.41 7.49 1.25
CA SER A 237 -32.17 7.54 0.01
C SER A 237 -31.29 7.77 -1.24
N THR A 238 -30.02 8.15 -1.08
CA THR A 238 -29.07 8.36 -2.19
C THR A 238 -28.98 7.13 -3.08
N SER A 239 -29.07 7.32 -4.40
CA SER A 239 -29.08 6.23 -5.38
C SER A 239 -28.54 6.68 -6.75
N GLY A 240 -28.28 5.71 -7.63
CA GLY A 240 -27.79 5.96 -8.99
C GLY A 240 -26.46 6.68 -9.00
N THR A 241 -26.27 7.63 -9.91
CA THR A 241 -25.01 8.39 -10.08
C THR A 241 -24.67 9.26 -8.86
N ALA A 242 -25.64 9.61 -8.02
CA ALA A 242 -25.37 10.39 -6.80
C ALA A 242 -24.48 9.64 -5.80
N LEU A 243 -24.43 8.30 -5.86
CA LEU A 243 -23.53 7.47 -5.04
C LEU A 243 -22.04 7.67 -5.41
N LEU A 244 -21.75 8.09 -6.63
CA LEU A 244 -20.38 8.23 -7.13
C LEU A 244 -19.65 9.45 -6.55
N TYR A 245 -20.39 10.44 -6.06
CA TYR A 245 -19.79 11.64 -5.48
C TYR A 245 -19.28 11.38 -4.07
N THR A 246 -18.05 11.81 -3.79
CA THR A 246 -17.44 11.71 -2.45
C THR A 246 -18.31 12.34 -1.38
N ASP A 247 -19.02 13.42 -1.71
CA ASP A 247 -19.88 14.14 -0.79
C ASP A 247 -21.15 13.38 -0.35
N ALA A 248 -21.54 12.31 -1.04
CA ALA A 248 -22.62 11.44 -0.60
C ALA A 248 -22.27 10.63 0.67
N TRP A 249 -20.98 10.50 0.96
CA TRP A 249 -20.44 9.65 2.01
C TRP A 249 -19.82 10.44 3.16
N THR A 250 -19.87 9.89 4.37
CA THR A 250 -19.19 10.42 5.55
C THR A 250 -18.56 9.28 6.34
N ASP A 251 -17.60 9.58 7.21
CA ASP A 251 -17.10 8.60 8.17
C ASP A 251 -18.19 8.36 9.23
N ASP A 252 -18.32 7.10 9.67
CA ASP A 252 -19.05 6.78 10.89
C ASP A 252 -18.35 7.34 12.14
N ASP A 253 -18.95 7.15 13.31
CA ASP A 253 -18.34 7.56 14.58
C ASP A 253 -17.06 6.77 14.91
N GLY A 254 -16.90 5.60 14.31
CA GLY A 254 -15.78 4.68 14.46
C GLY A 254 -15.87 3.85 15.75
N PHE A 255 -15.22 2.71 15.70
CA PHE A 255 -15.20 1.69 16.74
C PHE A 255 -13.76 1.46 17.21
N ASN A 256 -13.58 1.29 18.51
CA ASN A 256 -12.32 0.85 19.09
C ASN A 256 -12.40 -0.64 19.38
N PHE A 257 -11.33 -1.36 19.14
CA PHE A 257 -11.15 -2.68 19.73
C PHE A 257 -10.96 -2.52 21.25
N SER A 258 -11.35 -3.54 21.99
CA SER A 258 -11.23 -3.54 23.45
C SER A 258 -9.80 -3.83 23.90
N GLU A 259 -9.04 -4.56 23.09
CA GLU A 259 -7.65 -4.89 23.35
C GLU A 259 -6.74 -3.69 23.09
N GLU A 260 -5.91 -3.34 24.07
CA GLU A 260 -4.84 -2.36 23.94
C GLU A 260 -3.58 -3.05 23.42
N VAL A 261 -3.23 -2.80 22.17
CA VAL A 261 -2.03 -3.37 21.54
C VAL A 261 -0.74 -2.65 21.98
N GLY A 262 -0.85 -1.39 22.39
CA GLY A 262 0.30 -0.56 22.76
C GLY A 262 1.31 -0.47 21.61
N PHE A 263 2.57 -0.76 21.93
CA PHE A 263 3.68 -0.88 20.97
C PHE A 263 4.02 -2.35 20.66
N ASN A 264 3.24 -3.29 21.17
CA ASN A 264 3.45 -4.71 20.94
C ASN A 264 3.04 -5.09 19.50
N ARG A 265 3.50 -6.26 19.09
CA ARG A 265 3.12 -6.89 17.83
C ARG A 265 1.67 -7.39 17.90
N PHE A 266 0.90 -7.15 16.85
CA PHE A 266 -0.50 -7.54 16.72
C PHE A 266 -0.80 -7.97 15.29
N SER A 267 -1.85 -8.75 15.09
CA SER A 267 -2.34 -9.14 13.77
C SER A 267 -3.65 -8.46 13.45
N LEU A 268 -3.80 -8.06 12.19
CA LEU A 268 -5.05 -7.58 11.61
C LEU A 268 -5.43 -8.44 10.40
N GLU A 269 -6.70 -8.78 10.30
CA GLU A 269 -7.29 -9.37 9.11
C GLU A 269 -8.50 -8.54 8.69
N VAL A 270 -8.51 -8.12 7.43
CA VAL A 270 -9.60 -7.38 6.80
C VAL A 270 -10.22 -8.28 5.76
N LYS A 271 -11.52 -8.51 5.83
CA LYS A 271 -12.30 -9.25 4.84
C LYS A 271 -13.36 -8.35 4.25
N ALA A 272 -13.45 -8.28 2.93
CA ALA A 272 -14.49 -7.57 2.23
C ALA A 272 -15.19 -8.51 1.23
N SER A 273 -16.49 -8.41 1.19
CA SER A 273 -17.36 -9.12 0.25
C SER A 273 -18.59 -8.28 -0.02
N GLU A 274 -19.44 -8.71 -0.94
CA GLU A 274 -20.66 -7.98 -1.26
C GLU A 274 -21.50 -7.72 0.01
N GLY A 275 -21.80 -6.44 0.26
CA GLY A 275 -22.59 -5.97 1.39
C GLY A 275 -21.96 -6.17 2.78
N ARG A 276 -20.70 -6.61 2.87
CA ARG A 276 -20.08 -6.92 4.16
C ARG A 276 -18.57 -6.60 4.19
N MET A 277 -18.15 -6.01 5.28
CA MET A 277 -16.75 -5.86 5.68
C MET A 277 -16.55 -6.35 7.11
N GLU A 278 -15.41 -6.98 7.40
CA GLU A 278 -15.03 -7.44 8.73
C GLU A 278 -13.56 -7.11 9.00
N VAL A 279 -13.28 -6.58 10.18
CA VAL A 279 -11.92 -6.34 10.66
C VAL A 279 -11.72 -7.18 11.93
N ILE A 280 -10.67 -7.99 11.95
CA ILE A 280 -10.37 -8.91 13.04
C ILE A 280 -9.00 -8.54 13.64
N LEU A 281 -8.96 -8.33 14.97
CA LEU A 281 -7.74 -8.08 15.72
C LEU A 281 -7.32 -9.35 16.47
N ASN A 282 -6.05 -9.71 16.34
CA ASN A 282 -5.41 -10.84 17.05
C ASN A 282 -6.20 -12.16 17.00
N LYS A 283 -6.99 -12.37 15.91
CA LYS A 283 -7.86 -13.55 15.72
C LYS A 283 -8.90 -13.76 16.83
N SER A 284 -9.13 -12.77 17.68
CA SER A 284 -9.96 -12.87 18.89
C SER A 284 -11.16 -11.94 18.90
N GLU A 285 -11.02 -10.71 18.43
CA GLU A 285 -12.08 -9.70 18.42
C GLU A 285 -12.36 -9.24 16.99
N SER A 286 -13.62 -9.06 16.62
CA SER A 286 -13.99 -8.59 15.29
C SER A 286 -15.01 -7.46 15.31
N ILE A 287 -14.88 -6.55 14.34
CA ILE A 287 -15.84 -5.48 14.03
C ILE A 287 -16.40 -5.74 12.64
N VAL A 288 -17.73 -5.79 12.53
CA VAL A 288 -18.44 -6.09 11.28
C VAL A 288 -19.23 -4.88 10.82
N PHE A 289 -19.07 -4.54 9.56
CA PHE A 289 -19.85 -3.52 8.84
C PHE A 289 -20.74 -4.21 7.82
N SER A 290 -22.04 -3.90 7.85
CA SER A 290 -23.06 -4.43 6.92
C SER A 290 -24.23 -3.46 6.81
N GLY A 291 -25.21 -3.79 5.97
CA GLY A 291 -26.41 -3.01 5.75
C GLY A 291 -26.29 -2.03 4.60
N LEU A 292 -27.25 -1.13 4.47
CA LEU A 292 -27.54 -0.37 3.27
C LEU A 292 -26.33 0.40 2.71
N SER A 293 -25.50 1.00 3.56
CA SER A 293 -24.29 1.70 3.11
C SER A 293 -23.27 0.75 2.48
N MET A 294 -23.07 -0.45 3.07
CA MET A 294 -22.19 -1.46 2.50
C MET A 294 -22.74 -2.05 1.20
N ASP A 295 -24.05 -2.30 1.14
CA ASP A 295 -24.71 -2.78 -0.09
C ASP A 295 -24.52 -1.78 -1.24
N LYS A 296 -24.71 -0.49 -0.95
CA LYS A 296 -24.53 0.58 -1.94
C LYS A 296 -23.08 0.92 -2.27
N TRP A 297 -22.11 0.48 -1.45
CA TRP A 297 -20.68 0.66 -1.74
C TRP A 297 -20.23 -0.17 -2.96
N SER A 298 -20.99 -1.18 -3.35
CA SER A 298 -20.72 -2.04 -4.52
C SER A 298 -20.58 -1.28 -5.85
N VAL A 299 -20.90 0.01 -5.91
CA VAL A 299 -20.71 0.86 -7.10
C VAL A 299 -19.23 1.15 -7.40
N PHE A 300 -18.33 1.01 -6.43
CA PHE A 300 -16.92 1.36 -6.57
C PHE A 300 -16.03 0.15 -6.84
N GLU A 301 -14.96 0.39 -7.60
CA GLU A 301 -13.75 -0.43 -7.53
C GLU A 301 -12.98 -0.13 -6.25
N ASN A 302 -12.14 -1.07 -5.79
CA ASN A 302 -11.41 -0.95 -4.54
C ASN A 302 -9.97 -1.43 -4.66
N TYR A 303 -9.11 -0.95 -3.77
CA TYR A 303 -7.74 -1.44 -3.58
C TYR A 303 -7.35 -1.36 -2.11
N PHE A 304 -6.50 -2.29 -1.68
CA PHE A 304 -5.93 -2.27 -0.34
C PHE A 304 -4.76 -1.29 -0.23
N LYS A 305 -4.56 -0.80 0.99
CA LYS A 305 -3.40 0.00 1.38
C LYS A 305 -2.91 -0.44 2.75
N ALA A 306 -1.58 -0.44 2.94
CA ALA A 306 -0.95 -0.75 4.21
C ALA A 306 0.33 0.08 4.40
N GLY A 307 0.72 0.37 5.63
CA GLY A 307 1.92 1.12 5.95
C GLY A 307 1.68 2.21 6.99
N ASN A 308 2.13 3.43 6.69
CA ASN A 308 2.11 4.54 7.63
C ASN A 308 1.55 5.80 6.95
N TYR A 309 0.30 6.15 7.26
CA TYR A 309 -0.32 7.39 6.82
C TYR A 309 -0.55 8.30 8.03
N LEU A 310 0.47 9.11 8.35
CA LEU A 310 0.50 9.96 9.54
C LEU A 310 -0.59 11.03 9.49
N GLN A 311 -1.32 11.19 10.59
CA GLN A 311 -2.53 12.02 10.65
C GLN A 311 -2.32 13.36 11.35
N THR A 312 -1.12 13.94 11.24
CA THR A 312 -0.80 15.29 11.72
C THR A 312 0.02 16.06 10.69
N THR A 313 0.07 17.37 10.86
CA THR A 313 0.96 18.29 10.12
C THR A 313 1.88 19.03 11.09
N ASP A 314 1.94 18.62 12.36
CA ASP A 314 2.75 19.27 13.38
C ASP A 314 4.22 19.17 13.00
N GLU A 315 4.94 20.28 13.18
CA GLU A 315 6.36 20.33 12.90
C GLU A 315 7.14 19.35 13.79
N GLY A 316 8.04 18.57 13.20
CA GLY A 316 8.82 17.56 13.90
C GLY A 316 8.06 16.29 14.26
N ALA A 317 6.77 16.17 13.87
CA ALA A 317 6.04 14.94 14.06
C ALA A 317 6.57 13.83 13.15
N PHE A 318 6.47 12.59 13.62
CA PHE A 318 6.83 11.39 12.85
C PHE A 318 6.15 10.14 13.39
N ALA A 319 6.18 9.07 12.59
CA ALA A 319 5.83 7.73 13.01
C ALA A 319 6.66 6.68 12.27
N LYS A 320 6.90 5.54 12.92
CA LYS A 320 7.50 4.32 12.36
C LYS A 320 6.56 3.15 12.61
N VAL A 321 6.07 2.54 11.56
CA VAL A 321 5.24 1.34 11.59
C VAL A 321 6.07 0.18 11.07
N LYS A 322 6.13 -0.92 11.83
CA LYS A 322 6.76 -2.19 11.42
C LYS A 322 5.72 -3.13 10.85
N ILE A 323 6.05 -3.78 9.75
CA ILE A 323 5.25 -4.84 9.15
C ILE A 323 6.10 -6.10 9.08
N TYR A 324 5.61 -7.19 9.68
CA TYR A 324 6.27 -8.50 9.74
C TYR A 324 5.69 -9.48 8.72
N GLU A 325 4.41 -9.31 8.40
CA GLU A 325 3.70 -10.09 7.41
C GLU A 325 2.65 -9.22 6.73
N LEU A 326 2.51 -9.35 5.41
CA LEU A 326 1.44 -8.72 4.64
C LEU A 326 1.04 -9.64 3.49
N GLU A 327 -0.21 -10.08 3.49
CA GLU A 327 -0.78 -10.97 2.48
C GLU A 327 -2.10 -10.41 1.97
N VAL A 328 -2.32 -10.48 0.67
CA VAL A 328 -3.59 -10.11 0.02
C VAL A 328 -4.06 -11.26 -0.87
N ASN A 329 -5.36 -11.56 -0.81
CA ASN A 329 -6.04 -12.56 -1.64
C ASN A 329 -7.36 -12.02 -2.17
N HIS A 330 -7.68 -12.35 -3.44
CA HIS A 330 -8.92 -12.07 -4.15
C HIS A 330 -9.56 -13.32 -4.72
#